data_18f0ed2a87a7773838a87c452a99e22c
#
_entry.id   18f0ed2a87a7773838a87c452a99e22c
#
_cell.length_a   1.000
_cell.length_b   1.000
_cell.length_c   1.000
_cell.angle_alpha   90.00
_cell.angle_beta   90.00
_cell.angle_gamma   90.00
#
_symmetry.space_group_name_H-M   'P 1'
#
loop_
_entity.id
_entity.type
_entity.pdbx_description
1 polymer ?
#
loop_
_entity_poly.entity_id
_entity_poly.type
_entity_poly.pdbx_seq_one_letter_code
_entity_poly.pdbx_strand_id
1 'polypeptide(L)'
;MASFLSRLAPLILTLRGSKRMFSSPERTLAKVAALQEKPDPFKPPRSISTRVDVATRAVAGWPVYDLAPLGTVPSRRALYLHGGCYVFEIDPLHWAICSKLAVEAHAIVTVPIMPLAPNGVASVVVPAAADLAATLIAEVGAANVSIIGDSSGGGMALAVAMELRDRGLPPLGAIVLISPWLDISGTDPQLAVIAPRDPWLAVPGTHAAGALYRAELAETDFRVSPINGSLEGLGPLTMFSGTRDILNADAARLVPLAATAALTLDYHVGKGMVHNYPILPMPEGDVARAQIVAAMTRGA
;
A
#
# COMPACT_ATOMS: atom_id res chain seq x y z
N MET A 1 6.16 -24.64 -4.77
CA MET A 1 7.63 -24.45 -4.58
C MET A 1 7.99 -23.08 -5.09
N ALA A 2 8.92 -22.37 -4.41
CA ALA A 2 9.36 -21.03 -4.83
C ALA A 2 10.00 -21.08 -6.23
N SER A 3 9.62 -20.15 -7.12
CA SER A 3 10.16 -20.05 -8.48
C SER A 3 11.66 -19.67 -8.48
N PHE A 4 12.31 -19.81 -9.62
CA PHE A 4 13.70 -19.39 -9.76
C PHE A 4 13.84 -17.87 -9.57
N LEU A 5 12.90 -17.07 -10.11
CA LEU A 5 12.91 -15.62 -9.97
C LEU A 5 12.73 -15.16 -8.51
N SER A 6 11.84 -15.79 -7.77
CA SER A 6 11.64 -15.43 -6.35
C SER A 6 12.85 -15.80 -5.47
N ARG A 7 13.62 -16.83 -5.84
CA ARG A 7 14.90 -17.16 -5.17
C ARG A 7 16.00 -16.14 -5.46
N LEU A 8 15.98 -15.52 -6.65
CA LEU A 8 16.94 -14.48 -7.03
C LEU A 8 16.58 -13.09 -6.49
N ALA A 9 15.30 -12.81 -6.23
CA ALA A 9 14.86 -11.50 -5.79
C ALA A 9 15.64 -10.95 -4.58
N PRO A 10 15.92 -11.73 -3.50
CA PRO A 10 16.73 -11.25 -2.38
C PRO A 10 18.14 -10.82 -2.78
N LEU A 11 18.78 -11.58 -3.68
CA LEU A 11 20.13 -11.27 -4.16
C LEU A 11 20.14 -9.97 -4.98
N ILE A 12 19.17 -9.81 -5.89
CA ILE A 12 19.03 -8.60 -6.71
C ILE A 12 18.83 -7.37 -5.83
N LEU A 13 17.96 -7.44 -4.83
CA LEU A 13 17.70 -6.35 -3.88
C LEU A 13 18.94 -6.00 -3.04
N THR A 14 19.67 -7.02 -2.59
CA THR A 14 20.94 -6.83 -1.87
C THR A 14 21.98 -6.13 -2.73
N LEU A 15 22.15 -6.56 -3.99
CA LEU A 15 23.10 -5.94 -4.93
C LEU A 15 22.71 -4.49 -5.29
N ARG A 16 21.42 -4.18 -5.34
CA ARG A 16 20.93 -2.79 -5.52
C ARG A 16 21.16 -1.91 -4.29
N GLY A 17 21.52 -2.48 -3.16
CA GLY A 17 21.78 -1.73 -1.93
C GLY A 17 20.54 -1.10 -1.29
N SER A 18 19.33 -1.61 -1.62
CA SER A 18 18.06 -1.05 -1.12
C SER A 18 18.05 -0.95 0.41
N LYS A 19 18.46 -2.00 1.11
CA LYS A 19 18.55 -2.03 2.57
C LYS A 19 19.52 -0.98 3.13
N ARG A 20 20.58 -0.65 2.39
CA ARG A 20 21.61 0.31 2.85
C ARG A 20 21.03 1.70 3.08
N MET A 21 20.04 2.10 2.29
CA MET A 21 19.36 3.39 2.45
C MET A 21 18.62 3.45 3.80
N PHE A 22 17.99 2.36 4.22
CA PHE A 22 17.27 2.27 5.50
C PHE A 22 18.15 1.86 6.69
N SER A 23 19.47 1.64 6.50
CA SER A 23 20.34 1.10 7.54
C SER A 23 20.65 2.07 8.68
N SER A 24 20.40 3.37 8.49
CA SER A 24 20.46 4.36 9.56
C SER A 24 19.51 5.52 9.30
N PRO A 25 19.05 6.23 10.35
CA PRO A 25 18.22 7.42 10.25
C PRO A 25 18.85 8.49 9.34
N GLU A 26 20.15 8.76 9.51
CA GLU A 26 20.88 9.81 8.80
C GLU A 26 20.86 9.57 7.28
N ARG A 27 21.02 8.31 6.83
CA ARG A 27 20.96 7.95 5.40
C ARG A 27 19.58 8.18 4.81
N THR A 28 18.56 7.74 5.52
CA THR A 28 17.18 7.93 5.09
C THR A 28 16.82 9.41 5.04
N LEU A 29 17.11 10.17 6.10
CA LEU A 29 16.83 11.60 6.16
C LEU A 29 17.61 12.41 5.11
N ALA A 30 18.88 12.07 4.87
CA ALA A 30 19.68 12.71 3.81
C ALA A 30 19.07 12.44 2.41
N LYS A 31 18.58 11.22 2.15
CA LYS A 31 17.88 10.92 0.90
C LYS A 31 16.57 11.70 0.78
N VAL A 32 15.78 11.78 1.86
CA VAL A 32 14.54 12.59 1.90
C VAL A 32 14.84 14.06 1.60
N ALA A 33 15.84 14.65 2.26
CA ALA A 33 16.24 16.04 2.00
C ALA A 33 16.63 16.27 0.52
N ALA A 34 17.41 15.37 -0.06
CA ALA A 34 17.76 15.46 -1.48
C ALA A 34 16.52 15.36 -2.41
N LEU A 35 15.52 14.57 -2.04
CA LEU A 35 14.26 14.47 -2.79
C LEU A 35 13.36 15.69 -2.62
N GLN A 36 13.44 16.42 -1.51
CA GLN A 36 12.75 17.71 -1.36
C GLN A 36 13.32 18.77 -2.33
N GLU A 37 14.63 18.74 -2.57
CA GLU A 37 15.28 19.64 -3.53
C GLU A 37 15.04 19.21 -4.99
N LYS A 38 15.08 17.90 -5.24
CA LYS A 38 14.89 17.33 -6.58
C LYS A 38 13.98 16.10 -6.50
N PRO A 39 12.65 16.29 -6.61
CA PRO A 39 11.68 15.22 -6.58
C PRO A 39 11.87 14.19 -7.70
N ASP A 40 11.63 12.92 -7.37
CA ASP A 40 11.59 11.86 -8.38
C ASP A 40 10.34 12.03 -9.27
N PRO A 41 10.38 11.56 -10.53
CA PRO A 41 9.22 11.65 -11.42
C PRO A 41 8.12 10.67 -10.98
N PHE A 42 6.90 11.18 -10.88
CA PHE A 42 5.72 10.42 -10.49
C PHE A 42 4.77 10.06 -11.63
N LYS A 43 4.97 10.63 -12.83
CA LYS A 43 4.04 10.42 -13.95
C LYS A 43 4.03 8.97 -14.44
N PRO A 44 2.87 8.45 -14.86
CA PRO A 44 2.79 7.11 -15.41
C PRO A 44 3.66 6.96 -16.66
N PRO A 45 4.39 5.85 -16.82
CA PRO A 45 5.19 5.59 -18.01
C PRO A 45 4.26 5.39 -19.24
N ARG A 46 4.67 5.88 -20.40
CA ARG A 46 3.90 5.74 -21.66
C ARG A 46 3.52 4.31 -21.99
N SER A 47 4.28 3.34 -21.54
CA SER A 47 4.03 1.92 -21.80
C SER A 47 2.70 1.39 -21.26
N ILE A 48 2.10 2.02 -20.22
CA ILE A 48 0.80 1.57 -19.70
C ILE A 48 -0.37 1.94 -20.62
N SER A 49 -0.23 3.00 -21.45
CA SER A 49 -1.29 3.44 -22.37
C SER A 49 -1.63 2.43 -23.49
N THR A 50 -0.87 1.35 -23.61
CA THR A 50 -1.23 0.21 -24.46
C THR A 50 -2.29 -0.70 -23.86
N ARG A 51 -2.64 -0.50 -22.59
CA ARG A 51 -3.58 -1.34 -21.82
C ARG A 51 -4.74 -0.56 -21.24
N VAL A 52 -4.50 0.71 -20.89
CA VAL A 52 -5.47 1.56 -20.19
C VAL A 52 -5.50 2.96 -20.77
N ASP A 53 -6.67 3.58 -20.77
CA ASP A 53 -6.81 5.02 -20.89
C ASP A 53 -6.42 5.67 -19.57
N VAL A 54 -5.65 6.77 -19.65
CA VAL A 54 -5.17 7.49 -18.47
C VAL A 54 -5.75 8.91 -18.50
N ALA A 55 -6.68 9.16 -17.59
CA ALA A 55 -7.18 10.51 -17.32
C ALA A 55 -6.45 11.13 -16.13
N THR A 56 -6.30 12.45 -16.14
CA THR A 56 -5.64 13.17 -15.02
C THR A 56 -6.56 14.30 -14.56
N ARG A 57 -6.71 14.43 -13.26
CA ARG A 57 -7.46 15.51 -12.61
C ARG A 57 -6.73 15.98 -11.36
N ALA A 58 -7.13 17.09 -10.79
CA ALA A 58 -6.65 17.57 -9.50
C ALA A 58 -7.76 17.42 -8.45
N VAL A 59 -7.42 16.85 -7.28
CA VAL A 59 -8.32 16.74 -6.13
C VAL A 59 -7.57 17.23 -4.90
N ALA A 60 -8.10 18.21 -4.19
CA ALA A 60 -7.45 18.83 -3.02
C ALA A 60 -6.00 19.30 -3.31
N GLY A 61 -5.71 19.71 -4.57
CA GLY A 61 -4.36 20.09 -5.00
C GLY A 61 -3.45 18.93 -5.40
N TRP A 62 -3.90 17.68 -5.28
CA TRP A 62 -3.12 16.50 -5.67
C TRP A 62 -3.37 16.13 -7.13
N PRO A 63 -2.35 15.77 -7.91
CA PRO A 63 -2.55 15.05 -9.15
C PRO A 63 -3.19 13.69 -8.87
N VAL A 64 -4.28 13.38 -9.57
CA VAL A 64 -4.97 12.08 -9.46
C VAL A 64 -5.07 11.51 -10.87
N TYR A 65 -4.61 10.27 -11.03
CA TYR A 65 -4.67 9.53 -12.28
C TYR A 65 -5.76 8.47 -12.20
N ASP A 66 -6.67 8.47 -13.16
CA ASP A 66 -7.68 7.42 -13.33
C ASP A 66 -7.25 6.53 -14.50
N LEU A 67 -7.02 5.25 -14.23
CA LEU A 67 -6.63 4.23 -15.21
C LEU A 67 -7.86 3.38 -15.53
N ALA A 68 -8.43 3.53 -16.73
CA ALA A 68 -9.58 2.76 -17.20
C ALA A 68 -9.13 1.71 -18.24
N PRO A 69 -9.68 0.49 -18.25
CA PRO A 69 -9.41 -0.47 -19.31
C PRO A 69 -9.94 0.04 -20.65
N LEU A 70 -9.18 -0.18 -21.73
CA LEU A 70 -9.51 0.34 -23.06
C LEU A 70 -10.88 -0.17 -23.55
N GLY A 71 -11.66 0.73 -24.16
CA GLY A 71 -12.91 0.38 -24.86
C GLY A 71 -14.07 -0.06 -23.98
N THR A 72 -14.02 0.16 -22.66
CA THR A 72 -15.08 -0.24 -21.72
C THR A 72 -15.34 0.84 -20.67
N VAL A 73 -16.54 0.78 -20.06
CA VAL A 73 -16.93 1.65 -18.95
C VAL A 73 -17.15 0.78 -17.72
N PRO A 74 -16.16 0.62 -16.84
CA PRO A 74 -16.31 -0.20 -15.66
C PRO A 74 -17.28 0.39 -14.65
N SER A 75 -18.01 -0.48 -13.96
CA SER A 75 -18.90 -0.11 -12.84
C SER A 75 -18.19 -0.14 -11.48
N ARG A 76 -16.92 -0.56 -11.45
CA ARG A 76 -16.11 -0.64 -10.22
C ARG A 76 -15.03 0.41 -10.17
N ARG A 77 -14.71 0.83 -8.96
CA ARG A 77 -13.61 1.74 -8.65
C ARG A 77 -12.60 1.08 -7.71
N ALA A 78 -11.32 1.36 -7.90
CA ALA A 78 -10.31 1.01 -6.92
C ALA A 78 -9.46 2.25 -6.61
N LEU A 79 -9.28 2.58 -5.34
CA LEU A 79 -8.32 3.57 -4.89
C LEU A 79 -7.02 2.83 -4.58
N TYR A 80 -5.93 3.17 -5.28
CA TYR A 80 -4.61 2.61 -5.04
C TYR A 80 -3.71 3.62 -4.33
N LEU A 81 -3.27 3.30 -3.13
CA LEU A 81 -2.37 4.09 -2.30
C LEU A 81 -0.97 3.45 -2.35
N HIS A 82 -0.02 4.15 -2.99
CA HIS A 82 1.30 3.59 -3.23
C HIS A 82 2.18 3.56 -1.97
N GLY A 83 3.10 2.59 -1.94
CA GLY A 83 4.16 2.50 -0.96
C GLY A 83 5.25 3.55 -1.12
N GLY A 84 6.31 3.44 -0.32
CA GLY A 84 7.45 4.37 -0.35
C GLY A 84 7.74 4.99 1.01
N CYS A 85 7.38 4.31 2.11
CA CYS A 85 7.61 4.77 3.48
C CYS A 85 7.09 6.18 3.76
N TYR A 86 6.07 6.63 3.03
CA TYR A 86 5.49 7.99 3.06
C TYR A 86 6.43 9.10 2.58
N VAL A 87 7.66 8.79 2.17
CA VAL A 87 8.73 9.75 1.80
C VAL A 87 9.26 9.57 0.38
N PHE A 88 8.92 8.48 -0.29
CA PHE A 88 9.33 8.19 -1.67
C PHE A 88 8.14 8.16 -2.62
N GLU A 89 8.38 8.63 -3.84
CA GLU A 89 7.37 8.67 -4.90
C GLU A 89 6.97 7.28 -5.41
N ILE A 90 5.81 7.24 -6.06
CA ILE A 90 5.34 6.13 -6.85
C ILE A 90 6.35 5.78 -7.95
N ASP A 91 6.59 4.50 -8.18
CA ASP A 91 7.55 4.00 -9.15
C ASP A 91 6.88 3.23 -10.33
N PRO A 92 7.64 2.83 -11.37
CA PRO A 92 7.08 2.08 -12.49
C PRO A 92 6.44 0.73 -12.14
N LEU A 93 6.80 0.08 -11.02
CA LEU A 93 6.18 -1.18 -10.59
C LEU A 93 4.77 -0.95 -10.09
N HIS A 94 4.54 0.15 -9.34
CA HIS A 94 3.19 0.54 -8.92
C HIS A 94 2.29 0.85 -10.13
N TRP A 95 2.79 1.59 -11.12
CA TRP A 95 2.03 1.86 -12.35
C TRP A 95 1.72 0.57 -13.13
N ALA A 96 2.67 -0.37 -13.14
CA ALA A 96 2.48 -1.65 -13.81
C ALA A 96 1.39 -2.49 -13.13
N ILE A 97 1.36 -2.57 -11.79
CA ILE A 97 0.29 -3.30 -11.08
C ILE A 97 -1.05 -2.58 -11.24
N CYS A 98 -1.12 -1.25 -11.09
CA CYS A 98 -2.36 -0.49 -11.27
C CYS A 98 -2.98 -0.72 -12.65
N SER A 99 -2.18 -0.67 -13.74
CA SER A 99 -2.67 -0.92 -15.09
C SER A 99 -3.18 -2.35 -15.30
N LYS A 100 -2.52 -3.34 -14.69
CA LYS A 100 -2.99 -4.75 -14.73
C LYS A 100 -4.28 -4.92 -13.96
N LEU A 101 -4.38 -4.36 -12.74
CA LEU A 101 -5.60 -4.44 -11.93
C LEU A 101 -6.78 -3.77 -12.64
N ALA A 102 -6.57 -2.62 -13.29
CA ALA A 102 -7.63 -1.97 -14.06
C ALA A 102 -8.22 -2.90 -15.12
N VAL A 103 -7.37 -3.57 -15.89
CA VAL A 103 -7.81 -4.50 -16.96
C VAL A 103 -8.41 -5.78 -16.37
N GLU A 104 -7.69 -6.43 -15.46
CA GLU A 104 -8.03 -7.79 -14.99
C GLU A 104 -9.25 -7.79 -14.05
N ALA A 105 -9.45 -6.73 -13.23
CA ALA A 105 -10.63 -6.57 -12.38
C ALA A 105 -11.77 -5.79 -13.05
N HIS A 106 -11.59 -5.33 -14.29
CA HIS A 106 -12.54 -4.48 -14.99
C HIS A 106 -13.01 -3.31 -14.11
N ALA A 107 -12.05 -2.52 -13.64
CA ALA A 107 -12.27 -1.40 -12.73
C ALA A 107 -11.50 -0.15 -13.19
N ILE A 108 -11.96 1.04 -12.82
CA ILE A 108 -11.13 2.23 -12.91
C ILE A 108 -10.27 2.28 -11.65
N VAL A 109 -8.95 2.25 -11.85
CA VAL A 109 -7.99 2.39 -10.74
C VAL A 109 -7.59 3.85 -10.61
N THR A 110 -7.97 4.46 -9.50
CA THR A 110 -7.67 5.84 -9.13
C THR A 110 -6.40 5.88 -8.29
N VAL A 111 -5.40 6.61 -8.75
CA VAL A 111 -4.07 6.71 -8.15
C VAL A 111 -3.77 8.17 -7.79
N PRO A 112 -3.94 8.59 -6.53
CA PRO A 112 -3.54 9.92 -6.09
C PRO A 112 -2.03 10.00 -5.91
N ILE A 113 -1.43 11.10 -6.33
CA ILE A 113 -0.05 11.47 -6.00
C ILE A 113 -0.11 12.34 -4.75
N MET A 114 0.00 11.68 -3.62
CA MET A 114 -0.12 12.31 -2.30
C MET A 114 1.14 13.12 -1.97
N PRO A 115 1.03 14.24 -1.26
CA PRO A 115 2.21 14.92 -0.73
C PRO A 115 2.99 13.97 0.18
N LEU A 116 4.29 13.92 -0.01
CA LEU A 116 5.20 13.09 0.78
C LEU A 116 5.65 13.82 2.05
N ALA A 117 5.95 13.07 3.11
CA ALA A 117 6.50 13.65 4.32
C ALA A 117 7.91 14.23 4.07
N PRO A 118 8.24 15.34 4.72
CA PRO A 118 7.53 16.03 5.81
C PRO A 118 6.41 16.99 5.36
N ASN A 119 6.22 17.24 4.06
CA ASN A 119 5.20 18.18 3.55
C ASN A 119 3.79 17.58 3.60
N GLY A 120 3.67 16.25 3.48
CA GLY A 120 2.43 15.49 3.63
C GLY A 120 2.48 14.63 4.90
N VAL A 121 1.74 15.03 5.92
CA VAL A 121 1.68 14.32 7.22
C VAL A 121 0.36 13.58 7.38
N ALA A 122 0.34 12.58 8.24
CA ALA A 122 -0.80 11.66 8.41
C ALA A 122 -2.11 12.38 8.74
N SER A 123 -2.05 13.42 9.59
CA SER A 123 -3.22 14.23 9.98
C SER A 123 -3.88 14.96 8.81
N VAL A 124 -3.18 15.14 7.70
CA VAL A 124 -3.68 15.79 6.47
C VAL A 124 -3.98 14.78 5.38
N VAL A 125 -3.05 13.84 5.15
CA VAL A 125 -3.11 12.92 3.99
C VAL A 125 -4.21 11.87 4.16
N VAL A 126 -4.39 11.29 5.36
CA VAL A 126 -5.40 10.25 5.59
C VAL A 126 -6.83 10.79 5.42
N PRO A 127 -7.23 11.91 6.04
CA PRO A 127 -8.56 12.48 5.81
C PRO A 127 -8.80 12.85 4.34
N ALA A 128 -7.82 13.43 3.63
CA ALA A 128 -7.96 13.81 2.23
C ALA A 128 -8.07 12.57 1.29
N ALA A 129 -7.35 11.49 1.59
CA ALA A 129 -7.52 10.23 0.88
C ALA A 129 -8.90 9.59 1.16
N ALA A 130 -9.43 9.74 2.38
CA ALA A 130 -10.79 9.33 2.71
C ALA A 130 -11.85 10.16 1.97
N ASP A 131 -11.65 11.48 1.81
CA ASP A 131 -12.52 12.32 0.99
C ASP A 131 -12.55 11.85 -0.46
N LEU A 132 -11.38 11.53 -1.03
CA LEU A 132 -11.30 10.98 -2.39
C LEU A 132 -12.05 9.62 -2.46
N ALA A 133 -11.84 8.72 -1.50
CA ALA A 133 -12.55 7.44 -1.46
C ALA A 133 -14.07 7.64 -1.34
N ALA A 134 -14.53 8.61 -0.55
CA ALA A 134 -15.94 8.95 -0.40
C ALA A 134 -16.56 9.43 -1.75
N THR A 135 -15.81 10.16 -2.58
CA THR A 135 -16.29 10.51 -3.93
C THR A 135 -16.49 9.28 -4.81
N LEU A 136 -15.58 8.30 -4.74
CA LEU A 136 -15.71 7.03 -5.48
C LEU A 136 -16.92 6.21 -4.97
N ILE A 137 -17.15 6.21 -3.65
CA ILE A 137 -18.33 5.58 -3.05
C ILE A 137 -19.61 6.24 -3.55
N ALA A 138 -19.67 7.56 -3.63
CA ALA A 138 -20.83 8.29 -4.15
C ALA A 138 -21.09 8.01 -5.64
N GLU A 139 -20.03 7.74 -6.42
CA GLU A 139 -20.15 7.44 -7.85
C GLU A 139 -20.74 6.05 -8.13
N VAL A 140 -20.29 5.01 -7.41
CA VAL A 140 -20.61 3.60 -7.75
C VAL A 140 -21.16 2.78 -6.58
N GLY A 141 -21.29 3.35 -5.40
CA GLY A 141 -21.67 2.64 -4.16
C GLY A 141 -20.50 1.89 -3.51
N ALA A 142 -20.49 1.82 -2.19
CA ALA A 142 -19.37 1.27 -1.39
C ALA A 142 -19.02 -0.17 -1.76
N ALA A 143 -20.01 -1.01 -2.05
CA ALA A 143 -19.80 -2.41 -2.45
C ALA A 143 -19.00 -2.56 -3.76
N ASN A 144 -18.97 -1.54 -4.61
CA ASN A 144 -18.23 -1.50 -5.87
C ASN A 144 -16.90 -0.74 -5.75
N VAL A 145 -16.51 -0.32 -4.55
CA VAL A 145 -15.22 0.36 -4.29
C VAL A 145 -14.28 -0.58 -3.54
N SER A 146 -13.07 -0.69 -4.06
CA SER A 146 -11.94 -1.34 -3.38
C SER A 146 -10.90 -0.31 -2.96
N ILE A 147 -10.29 -0.46 -1.77
CA ILE A 147 -9.06 0.26 -1.41
C ILE A 147 -7.91 -0.72 -1.40
N ILE A 148 -6.83 -0.36 -2.09
CA ILE A 148 -5.64 -1.19 -2.24
C ILE A 148 -4.44 -0.35 -1.86
N GLY A 149 -3.49 -0.93 -1.13
CA GLY A 149 -2.22 -0.25 -0.88
C GLY A 149 -1.11 -1.23 -0.60
N ASP A 150 0.11 -0.81 -0.91
CA ASP A 150 1.31 -1.58 -0.64
C ASP A 150 2.23 -0.86 0.36
N SER A 151 2.92 -1.60 1.22
CA SER A 151 3.87 -1.04 2.19
C SER A 151 3.22 0.04 3.08
N SER A 152 3.77 1.26 3.11
CA SER A 152 3.16 2.42 3.77
C SER A 152 1.78 2.76 3.21
N GLY A 153 1.56 2.60 1.90
CA GLY A 153 0.24 2.74 1.29
C GLY A 153 -0.75 1.68 1.78
N GLY A 154 -0.27 0.48 2.14
CA GLY A 154 -1.09 -0.56 2.76
C GLY A 154 -1.54 -0.17 4.17
N GLY A 155 -0.66 0.42 4.97
CA GLY A 155 -1.03 1.01 6.26
C GLY A 155 -2.04 2.14 6.08
N MET A 156 -1.79 3.05 5.13
CA MET A 156 -2.72 4.14 4.81
C MET A 156 -4.08 3.61 4.33
N ALA A 157 -4.11 2.55 3.53
CA ALA A 157 -5.36 1.95 3.04
C ALA A 157 -6.25 1.46 4.20
N LEU A 158 -5.65 0.84 5.21
CA LEU A 158 -6.37 0.42 6.41
C LEU A 158 -6.84 1.63 7.23
N ALA A 159 -5.99 2.63 7.43
CA ALA A 159 -6.35 3.87 8.12
C ALA A 159 -7.50 4.63 7.43
N VAL A 160 -7.47 4.72 6.10
CA VAL A 160 -8.55 5.32 5.30
C VAL A 160 -9.86 4.54 5.43
N ALA A 161 -9.81 3.21 5.43
CA ALA A 161 -11.00 2.39 5.65
C ALA A 161 -11.62 2.61 7.04
N MET A 162 -10.79 2.77 8.08
CA MET A 162 -11.24 3.13 9.43
C MET A 162 -11.86 4.53 9.45
N GLU A 163 -11.22 5.51 8.84
CA GLU A 163 -11.71 6.88 8.73
C GLU A 163 -13.08 6.95 8.04
N LEU A 164 -13.29 6.19 6.94
CA LEU A 164 -14.57 6.11 6.24
C LEU A 164 -15.67 5.52 7.14
N ARG A 165 -15.38 4.42 7.85
CA ARG A 165 -16.29 3.83 8.83
C ARG A 165 -16.67 4.82 9.93
N ASP A 166 -15.68 5.52 10.50
CA ASP A 166 -15.90 6.48 11.59
C ASP A 166 -16.73 7.69 11.14
N ARG A 167 -16.72 8.00 9.84
CA ARG A 167 -17.62 8.96 9.20
C ARG A 167 -19.02 8.38 8.88
N GLY A 168 -19.27 7.12 9.22
CA GLY A 168 -20.57 6.46 9.02
C GLY A 168 -20.82 6.00 7.56
N LEU A 169 -19.79 5.89 6.72
CA LEU A 169 -19.95 5.34 5.38
C LEU A 169 -20.10 3.81 5.42
N PRO A 170 -20.84 3.21 4.45
CA PRO A 170 -20.98 1.77 4.37
C PRO A 170 -19.64 1.05 4.16
N PRO A 171 -19.51 -0.22 4.60
CA PRO A 171 -18.31 -1.02 4.35
C PRO A 171 -17.98 -1.12 2.86
N LEU A 172 -16.69 -1.05 2.56
CA LEU A 172 -16.16 -1.20 1.18
C LEU A 172 -16.32 -2.63 0.66
N GLY A 173 -16.39 -2.79 -0.65
CA GLY A 173 -16.43 -4.10 -1.31
C GLY A 173 -15.15 -4.93 -1.06
N ALA A 174 -13.99 -4.29 -0.98
CA ALA A 174 -12.74 -4.95 -0.61
C ALA A 174 -11.71 -3.95 -0.03
N ILE A 175 -10.91 -4.45 0.91
CA ILE A 175 -9.69 -3.79 1.40
C ILE A 175 -8.53 -4.75 1.09
N VAL A 176 -7.52 -4.30 0.34
CA VAL A 176 -6.37 -5.13 -0.05
C VAL A 176 -5.08 -4.51 0.45
N LEU A 177 -4.37 -5.24 1.29
CA LEU A 177 -3.13 -4.81 1.92
C LEU A 177 -1.96 -5.66 1.42
N ILE A 178 -1.00 -5.04 0.77
CA ILE A 178 0.20 -5.71 0.24
C ILE A 178 1.40 -5.33 1.11
N SER A 179 1.97 -6.29 1.83
CA SER A 179 3.10 -6.05 2.75
C SER A 179 2.89 -4.79 3.61
N PRO A 180 1.75 -4.64 4.31
CA PRO A 180 1.35 -3.37 4.90
C PRO A 180 2.25 -2.99 6.08
N TRP A 181 2.58 -1.70 6.17
CA TRP A 181 3.22 -1.11 7.34
C TRP A 181 2.16 -0.63 8.32
N LEU A 182 1.93 -1.41 9.38
CA LEU A 182 0.80 -1.21 10.29
C LEU A 182 1.17 -0.59 11.64
N ASP A 183 2.47 -0.51 11.96
CA ASP A 183 3.00 0.01 13.22
C ASP A 183 4.33 0.77 12.96
N ILE A 184 4.29 2.10 13.06
CA ILE A 184 5.50 2.91 12.84
C ILE A 184 6.47 2.87 14.01
N SER A 185 6.06 2.37 15.19
CA SER A 185 6.92 2.35 16.39
C SER A 185 8.13 1.44 16.23
N GLY A 186 8.02 0.40 15.40
CA GLY A 186 9.10 -0.55 15.17
C GLY A 186 9.53 -1.31 16.43
N THR A 187 8.63 -1.52 17.40
CA THR A 187 8.95 -2.09 18.72
C THR A 187 8.69 -3.59 18.82
N ASP A 188 8.09 -4.22 17.80
CA ASP A 188 7.81 -5.66 17.82
C ASP A 188 9.12 -6.47 17.89
N PRO A 189 9.29 -7.39 18.87
CA PRO A 189 10.50 -8.19 19.00
C PRO A 189 10.78 -9.11 17.80
N GLN A 190 9.76 -9.48 17.01
CA GLN A 190 9.94 -10.26 15.79
C GLN A 190 10.75 -9.52 14.72
N LEU A 191 10.77 -8.19 14.75
CA LEU A 191 11.60 -7.39 13.85
C LEU A 191 13.08 -7.79 13.92
N ALA A 192 13.62 -8.01 15.12
CA ALA A 192 15.01 -8.45 15.31
C ALA A 192 15.28 -9.83 14.70
N VAL A 193 14.26 -10.70 14.67
CA VAL A 193 14.36 -12.05 14.09
C VAL A 193 14.30 -12.02 12.57
N ILE A 194 13.48 -11.14 12.00
CA ILE A 194 13.24 -11.06 10.55
C ILE A 194 14.28 -10.17 9.86
N ALA A 195 14.69 -9.06 10.48
CA ALA A 195 15.57 -8.06 9.89
C ALA A 195 16.87 -8.62 9.25
N PRO A 196 17.57 -9.62 9.79
CA PRO A 196 18.75 -10.19 9.14
C PRO A 196 18.46 -10.80 7.76
N ARG A 197 17.21 -11.25 7.52
CA ARG A 197 16.78 -11.92 6.29
C ARG A 197 16.06 -11.01 5.31
N ASP A 198 15.69 -9.80 5.73
CA ASP A 198 15.08 -8.79 4.87
C ASP A 198 16.16 -8.15 4.00
N PRO A 199 16.09 -8.26 2.65
CA PRO A 199 17.08 -7.68 1.74
C PRO A 199 16.76 -6.22 1.38
N TRP A 200 15.61 -5.68 1.80
CA TRP A 200 15.08 -4.41 1.31
C TRP A 200 14.98 -3.35 2.41
N LEU A 201 14.35 -3.69 3.55
CA LEU A 201 14.04 -2.76 4.61
C LEU A 201 14.96 -2.94 5.83
N ALA A 202 15.11 -1.88 6.60
CA ALA A 202 15.74 -1.91 7.91
C ALA A 202 15.04 -0.93 8.87
N VAL A 203 14.82 -1.37 10.10
CA VAL A 203 14.06 -0.66 11.13
C VAL A 203 14.53 0.78 11.38
N PRO A 204 15.84 1.11 11.49
CA PRO A 204 16.26 2.47 11.80
C PRO A 204 15.77 3.51 10.77
N GLY A 205 15.84 3.17 9.49
CA GLY A 205 15.44 4.09 8.42
C GLY A 205 13.92 4.17 8.24
N THR A 206 13.21 3.04 8.38
CA THR A 206 11.73 3.07 8.34
C THR A 206 11.19 3.88 9.53
N HIS A 207 11.72 3.70 10.74
CA HIS A 207 11.33 4.49 11.90
C HIS A 207 11.56 6.00 11.69
N ALA A 208 12.70 6.40 11.11
CA ALA A 208 12.97 7.80 10.78
C ALA A 208 11.96 8.37 9.76
N ALA A 209 11.60 7.61 8.73
CA ALA A 209 10.57 8.00 7.77
C ALA A 209 9.18 8.09 8.43
N GLY A 210 8.83 7.13 9.28
CA GLY A 210 7.59 7.14 10.05
C GLY A 210 7.45 8.37 10.95
N ALA A 211 8.56 8.78 11.58
CA ALA A 211 8.60 9.99 12.42
C ALA A 211 8.28 11.26 11.63
N LEU A 212 8.76 11.38 10.38
CA LEU A 212 8.41 12.51 9.51
C LEU A 212 6.91 12.51 9.14
N TYR A 213 6.35 11.33 8.83
CA TYR A 213 4.94 11.21 8.46
C TYR A 213 4.00 11.41 9.65
N ARG A 214 4.40 10.94 10.82
CA ARG A 214 3.64 11.09 12.07
C ARG A 214 3.49 12.55 12.48
N ALA A 215 4.57 13.33 12.32
CA ALA A 215 4.67 14.71 12.83
C ALA A 215 4.25 14.81 14.32
N GLU A 216 3.17 15.51 14.62
CA GLU A 216 2.67 15.75 15.99
C GLU A 216 1.80 14.61 16.55
N LEU A 217 1.35 13.65 15.73
CA LEU A 217 0.50 12.56 16.18
C LEU A 217 1.24 11.60 17.13
N ALA A 218 0.53 10.94 18.03
CA ALA A 218 1.08 9.85 18.81
C ALA A 218 1.43 8.65 17.89
N GLU A 219 2.46 7.88 18.22
CA GLU A 219 2.81 6.66 17.46
C GLU A 219 1.67 5.62 17.45
N THR A 220 0.79 5.68 18.45
CA THR A 220 -0.38 4.81 18.57
C THR A 220 -1.61 5.33 17.83
N ASP A 221 -1.56 6.53 17.24
CA ASP A 221 -2.67 7.05 16.43
C ASP A 221 -2.91 6.14 15.22
N PHE A 222 -4.16 5.75 14.97
CA PHE A 222 -4.50 4.79 13.90
C PHE A 222 -4.13 5.30 12.50
N ARG A 223 -4.01 6.61 12.31
CA ARG A 223 -3.62 7.21 11.02
C ARG A 223 -2.16 6.96 10.66
N VAL A 224 -1.34 6.65 11.65
CA VAL A 224 0.08 6.32 11.46
C VAL A 224 0.40 4.85 11.80
N SER A 225 -0.32 4.28 12.77
CA SER A 225 -0.20 2.88 13.19
C SER A 225 -1.59 2.23 13.24
N PRO A 226 -2.15 1.88 12.07
CA PRO A 226 -3.54 1.40 11.99
C PRO A 226 -3.79 0.08 12.73
N ILE A 227 -2.74 -0.64 13.14
CA ILE A 227 -2.88 -1.80 14.01
C ILE A 227 -3.52 -1.47 15.38
N ASN A 228 -3.46 -0.21 15.82
CA ASN A 228 -4.05 0.26 17.07
C ASN A 228 -5.51 0.73 16.91
N GLY A 229 -6.01 0.82 15.66
CA GLY A 229 -7.40 1.19 15.39
C GLY A 229 -8.35 0.00 15.51
N SER A 230 -9.65 0.28 15.68
CA SER A 230 -10.68 -0.77 15.65
C SER A 230 -10.88 -1.30 14.23
N LEU A 231 -10.95 -2.63 14.11
CA LEU A 231 -11.25 -3.33 12.86
C LEU A 231 -12.75 -3.63 12.70
N GLU A 232 -13.56 -3.34 13.72
CA GLU A 232 -15.01 -3.58 13.68
C GLU A 232 -15.68 -2.75 12.58
N GLY A 233 -16.63 -3.35 11.88
CA GLY A 233 -17.42 -2.69 10.85
C GLY A 233 -16.70 -2.42 9.53
N LEU A 234 -15.45 -2.87 9.38
CA LEU A 234 -14.74 -2.80 8.10
C LEU A 234 -15.27 -3.85 7.11
N GLY A 235 -15.11 -3.57 5.81
CA GLY A 235 -15.37 -4.54 4.74
C GLY A 235 -14.33 -5.68 4.70
N PRO A 236 -14.56 -6.69 3.83
CA PRO A 236 -13.67 -7.84 3.74
C PRO A 236 -12.24 -7.41 3.40
N LEU A 237 -11.27 -7.98 4.12
CA LEU A 237 -9.86 -7.65 4.03
C LEU A 237 -9.08 -8.82 3.44
N THR A 238 -8.27 -8.55 2.43
CA THR A 238 -7.30 -9.49 1.87
C THR A 238 -5.90 -8.93 2.11
N MET A 239 -5.01 -9.74 2.70
CA MET A 239 -3.67 -9.28 3.09
C MET A 239 -2.59 -10.24 2.58
N PHE A 240 -1.49 -9.65 2.08
CA PHE A 240 -0.31 -10.38 1.62
C PHE A 240 0.91 -9.94 2.42
N SER A 241 1.76 -10.87 2.84
CA SER A 241 3.08 -10.53 3.38
C SER A 241 4.12 -11.61 3.09
N GLY A 242 5.38 -11.22 2.93
CA GLY A 242 6.51 -12.11 2.70
C GLY A 242 7.25 -12.45 4.00
N THR A 243 7.72 -13.69 4.19
CA THR A 243 8.45 -14.04 5.43
C THR A 243 9.90 -13.54 5.48
N ARG A 244 10.37 -12.83 4.43
CA ARG A 244 11.63 -12.09 4.39
C ARG A 244 11.39 -10.58 4.34
N ASP A 245 10.36 -10.12 5.00
CA ASP A 245 9.91 -8.73 5.08
C ASP A 245 9.68 -8.39 6.55
N ILE A 246 10.34 -7.35 7.06
CA ILE A 246 10.17 -6.94 8.47
C ILE A 246 8.71 -6.61 8.80
N LEU A 247 7.93 -6.11 7.82
CA LEU A 247 6.52 -5.77 8.01
C LEU A 247 5.61 -7.02 8.15
N ASN A 248 6.15 -8.23 7.92
CA ASN A 248 5.45 -9.47 8.23
C ASN A 248 5.14 -9.61 9.74
N ALA A 249 5.93 -9.00 10.61
CA ALA A 249 5.65 -8.98 12.06
C ALA A 249 4.28 -8.33 12.34
N ASP A 250 4.04 -7.15 11.77
CA ASP A 250 2.79 -6.43 11.95
C ASP A 250 1.62 -7.15 11.30
N ALA A 251 1.82 -7.69 10.09
CA ALA A 251 0.80 -8.47 9.39
C ALA A 251 0.35 -9.68 10.23
N ALA A 252 1.28 -10.40 10.87
CA ALA A 252 0.96 -11.51 11.74
C ALA A 252 0.18 -11.07 12.99
N ARG A 253 0.49 -9.89 13.55
CA ARG A 253 -0.24 -9.31 14.70
C ARG A 253 -1.68 -8.92 14.35
N LEU A 254 -1.94 -8.53 13.11
CA LEU A 254 -3.29 -8.17 12.66
C LEU A 254 -4.26 -9.37 12.67
N VAL A 255 -3.77 -10.59 12.48
CA VAL A 255 -4.62 -11.80 12.38
C VAL A 255 -5.51 -12.02 13.61
N PRO A 256 -4.98 -12.10 14.84
CA PRO A 256 -5.82 -12.26 16.03
C PRO A 256 -6.73 -11.06 16.27
N LEU A 257 -6.32 -9.85 15.91
CA LEU A 257 -7.14 -8.64 16.04
C LEU A 257 -8.36 -8.70 15.09
N ALA A 258 -8.15 -9.15 13.85
CA ALA A 258 -9.23 -9.36 12.89
C ALA A 258 -10.22 -10.42 13.37
N ALA A 259 -9.75 -11.52 13.95
CA ALA A 259 -10.61 -12.56 14.54
C ALA A 259 -11.45 -12.02 15.70
N THR A 260 -10.86 -11.21 16.58
CA THR A 260 -11.57 -10.56 17.71
C THR A 260 -12.65 -9.60 17.23
N ALA A 261 -12.38 -8.86 16.15
CA ALA A 261 -13.33 -7.93 15.56
C ALA A 261 -14.36 -8.59 14.62
N ALA A 262 -14.38 -9.92 14.52
CA ALA A 262 -15.18 -10.69 13.56
C ALA A 262 -15.01 -10.21 12.10
N LEU A 263 -13.85 -9.63 11.75
CA LEU A 263 -13.53 -9.19 10.41
C LEU A 263 -13.16 -10.38 9.52
N THR A 264 -13.77 -10.46 8.33
CA THR A 264 -13.37 -11.44 7.32
C THR A 264 -11.98 -11.09 6.80
N LEU A 265 -10.98 -11.89 7.16
CA LEU A 265 -9.59 -11.74 6.74
C LEU A 265 -9.13 -12.94 5.91
N ASP A 266 -8.72 -12.67 4.66
CA ASP A 266 -8.05 -13.62 3.77
C ASP A 266 -6.54 -13.29 3.75
N TYR A 267 -5.74 -14.05 4.52
CA TYR A 267 -4.31 -13.76 4.71
C TYR A 267 -3.41 -14.74 3.96
N HIS A 268 -2.63 -14.19 3.02
CA HIS A 268 -1.70 -14.92 2.15
C HIS A 268 -0.25 -14.70 2.59
N VAL A 269 0.35 -15.70 3.25
CA VAL A 269 1.76 -15.65 3.65
C VAL A 269 2.66 -16.20 2.54
N GLY A 270 3.46 -15.35 1.94
CA GLY A 270 4.48 -15.71 0.96
C GLY A 270 5.73 -16.27 1.62
N LYS A 271 5.83 -17.61 1.76
CA LYS A 271 6.99 -18.26 2.39
C LYS A 271 8.27 -18.03 1.56
N GLY A 272 9.28 -17.40 2.17
CA GLY A 272 10.54 -17.03 1.51
C GLY A 272 10.45 -15.79 0.62
N MET A 273 9.27 -15.18 0.48
CA MET A 273 9.07 -13.97 -0.30
C MET A 273 9.58 -12.73 0.42
N VAL A 274 10.00 -11.75 -0.37
CA VAL A 274 10.49 -10.44 0.06
C VAL A 274 9.33 -9.44 0.18
N HIS A 275 9.63 -8.26 0.70
CA HIS A 275 8.73 -7.11 0.74
C HIS A 275 8.07 -6.85 -0.62
N ASN A 276 6.78 -6.54 -0.61
CA ASN A 276 5.99 -6.21 -1.80
C ASN A 276 6.04 -7.27 -2.93
N TYR A 277 6.22 -8.57 -2.60
CA TYR A 277 6.30 -9.61 -3.62
C TYR A 277 5.11 -9.66 -4.60
N PRO A 278 3.87 -9.29 -4.22
CA PRO A 278 2.74 -9.31 -5.17
C PRO A 278 2.88 -8.32 -6.34
N ILE A 279 3.64 -7.23 -6.18
CA ILE A 279 3.85 -6.25 -7.27
C ILE A 279 5.08 -6.56 -8.12
N LEU A 280 5.93 -7.50 -7.68
CA LEU A 280 7.15 -7.86 -8.40
C LEU A 280 6.84 -8.77 -9.61
N PRO A 281 7.60 -8.62 -10.72
CA PRO A 281 7.41 -9.41 -11.93
C PRO A 281 7.97 -10.82 -11.77
N MET A 282 7.23 -11.67 -11.07
CA MET A 282 7.58 -13.08 -10.83
C MET A 282 6.30 -13.93 -10.69
N PRO A 283 6.36 -15.25 -10.88
CA PRO A 283 5.19 -16.13 -10.86
C PRO A 283 4.35 -16.01 -9.58
N GLU A 284 4.98 -15.87 -8.42
CA GLU A 284 4.28 -15.68 -7.14
C GLU A 284 3.55 -14.34 -7.08
N GLY A 285 4.11 -13.30 -7.72
CA GLY A 285 3.43 -12.01 -7.90
C GLY A 285 2.20 -12.14 -8.80
N ASP A 286 2.29 -12.92 -9.88
CA ASP A 286 1.15 -13.17 -10.77
C ASP A 286 0.02 -13.93 -10.06
N VAL A 287 0.36 -14.93 -9.24
CA VAL A 287 -0.63 -15.64 -8.40
C VAL A 287 -1.28 -14.68 -7.39
N ALA A 288 -0.50 -13.88 -6.69
CA ALA A 288 -1.03 -12.91 -5.73
C ALA A 288 -1.93 -11.88 -6.42
N ARG A 289 -1.55 -11.40 -7.62
CA ARG A 289 -2.38 -10.48 -8.39
C ARG A 289 -3.74 -11.10 -8.76
N ALA A 290 -3.77 -12.37 -9.17
CA ALA A 290 -5.04 -13.05 -9.44
C ALA A 290 -5.94 -13.10 -8.19
N GLN A 291 -5.37 -13.29 -7.00
CA GLN A 291 -6.09 -13.25 -5.72
C GLN A 291 -6.57 -11.83 -5.38
N ILE A 292 -5.77 -10.79 -5.67
CA ILE A 292 -6.19 -9.39 -5.54
C ILE A 292 -7.39 -9.11 -6.45
N VAL A 293 -7.34 -9.51 -7.71
CA VAL A 293 -8.46 -9.37 -8.66
C VAL A 293 -9.71 -10.08 -8.15
N ALA A 294 -9.57 -11.30 -7.64
CA ALA A 294 -10.69 -12.04 -7.05
C ALA A 294 -11.29 -11.32 -5.83
N ALA A 295 -10.46 -10.67 -5.01
CA ALA A 295 -10.93 -9.85 -3.89
C ALA A 295 -11.73 -8.63 -4.38
N MET A 296 -11.22 -7.91 -5.40
CA MET A 296 -11.87 -6.73 -5.98
C MET A 296 -13.21 -7.06 -6.67
N THR A 297 -13.41 -8.30 -7.09
CA THR A 297 -14.59 -8.74 -7.84
C THR A 297 -15.57 -9.60 -7.02
N ARG A 298 -15.35 -9.78 -5.72
CA ARG A 298 -16.28 -10.50 -4.83
C ARG A 298 -17.67 -9.88 -4.90
N GLY A 299 -18.71 -10.72 -5.01
CA GLY A 299 -20.11 -10.28 -5.06
C GLY A 299 -20.55 -9.71 -6.41
N ALA A 300 -19.81 -10.00 -7.48
CA ALA A 300 -20.19 -9.67 -8.85
C ALA A 300 -21.20 -10.68 -9.42
#